data_9ca3a5192be21d254ec553d7611410a6
#
_entry.id   9ca3a5192be21d254ec553d7611410a6
#
_cell.length_a   1.000
_cell.length_b   1.000
_cell.length_c   1.000
_cell.angle_alpha   90.00
_cell.angle_beta   90.00
_cell.angle_gamma   90.00
#
_symmetry.space_group_name_H-M   'P 1'
#
loop_
_entity.id
_entity.type
_entity.pdbx_description
1 polymer ?
#
loop_
_entity_poly.entity_id
_entity_poly.type
_entity_poly.pdbx_seq_one_letter_code
_entity_poly.pdbx_strand_id
1 'polypeptide(L)' 'MKVLITGTSQGIGKAIAEKFLSCGHTVIGIDRQEQSIDAPAYTHFVCDVRDKEHLPEISDVEILINNAGT' A
#
# COMPACT_ATOMS: atom_id res chain seq x y z
N MET A 1 -13.58 -1.18 3.37
CA MET A 1 -13.08 -0.97 1.99
C MET A 1 -11.67 -1.52 1.85
N LYS A 2 -11.33 -2.01 0.69
CA LYS A 2 -9.97 -2.48 0.40
C LYS A 2 -9.23 -1.41 -0.40
N VAL A 3 -8.16 -0.89 0.15
CA VAL A 3 -7.39 0.22 -0.41
C VAL A 3 -6.00 -0.26 -0.79
N LEU A 4 -5.61 -0.01 -2.03
CA LEU A 4 -4.25 -0.30 -2.50
C LEU A 4 -3.48 1.00 -2.61
N ILE A 5 -2.35 1.08 -1.94
CA ILE A 5 -1.51 2.29 -1.90
C ILE A 5 -0.09 1.91 -2.29
N THR A 6 0.51 2.66 -3.21
CA THR A 6 1.92 2.51 -3.53
C THR A 6 2.75 3.53 -2.76
N GLY A 7 3.98 3.15 -2.38
CA GLY A 7 4.88 4.03 -1.64
C GLY A 7 4.53 4.18 -0.17
N THR A 8 4.20 3.07 0.50
CA THR A 8 3.67 3.10 1.87
C THR A 8 4.72 3.04 2.98
N SER A 9 5.99 2.83 2.64
CA SER A 9 7.01 2.63 3.69
C SER A 9 7.46 3.93 4.36
N GLN A 10 7.19 5.06 3.76
CA GLN A 10 7.56 6.35 4.35
C GLN A 10 6.73 7.50 3.76
N GLY A 11 6.82 8.65 4.41
CA GLY A 11 6.25 9.90 3.90
C GLY A 11 4.74 9.91 3.80
N ILE A 12 4.25 10.54 2.74
CA ILE A 12 2.81 10.77 2.52
C ILE A 12 2.07 9.45 2.36
N GLY A 13 2.66 8.49 1.63
CA GLY A 13 2.02 7.18 1.43
C GLY A 13 1.78 6.44 2.74
N LYS A 14 2.74 6.47 3.65
CA LYS A 14 2.59 5.87 4.98
C LYS A 14 1.49 6.57 5.77
N ALA A 15 1.46 7.90 5.76
CA ALA A 15 0.44 8.66 6.47
C ALA A 15 -0.97 8.37 5.95
N ILE A 16 -1.12 8.27 4.63
CA ILE A 16 -2.40 7.93 4.01
C ILE A 16 -2.84 6.53 4.44
N ALA A 17 -1.93 5.55 4.38
CA ALA A 17 -2.22 4.18 4.78
C ALA A 17 -2.67 4.10 6.24
N GLU A 18 -1.97 4.78 7.13
CA GLU A 18 -2.32 4.81 8.55
C GLU A 18 -3.69 5.46 8.79
N LYS A 19 -4.04 6.47 8.01
CA LYS A 19 -5.34 7.11 8.10
C LYS A 19 -6.47 6.15 7.71
N PHE A 20 -6.33 5.44 6.60
CA PHE A 20 -7.32 4.45 6.20
C PHE A 20 -7.45 3.31 7.21
N LEU A 21 -6.34 2.86 7.77
CA LEU A 21 -6.35 1.83 8.81
C LEU A 21 -7.10 2.31 10.05
N SER A 22 -6.89 3.56 10.45
CA SER A 22 -7.59 4.12 11.61
C SER A 22 -9.09 4.26 11.40
N CYS A 23 -9.52 4.30 10.14
CA CYS A 23 -10.93 4.34 9.77
C CYS A 23 -11.56 2.95 9.59
N GLY A 24 -10.80 1.90 9.88
CA GLY A 24 -11.31 0.53 9.82
C GLY A 24 -11.24 -0.14 8.45
N HIS A 25 -10.49 0.45 7.52
CA HIS A 25 -10.33 -0.14 6.18
C HIS A 25 -9.15 -1.12 6.15
N THR A 26 -9.19 -2.02 5.18
CA THR A 26 -8.08 -2.91 4.87
C THR A 26 -7.16 -2.21 3.87
N VAL A 27 -5.86 -2.18 4.16
CA VAL A 27 -4.89 -1.52 3.30
C VAL A 27 -3.86 -2.51 2.80
N ILE A 28 -3.57 -2.44 1.50
CA ILE A 28 -2.49 -3.19 0.88
C ILE A 28 -1.48 -2.16 0.39
N GLY A 29 -0.24 -2.28 0.87
CA GLY A 29 0.83 -1.37 0.50
C GLY A 29 1.82 -2.06 -0.44
N ILE A 30 2.28 -1.32 -1.44
CA ILE A 30 3.36 -1.75 -2.33
C ILE A 30 4.47 -0.73 -2.25
N ASP A 31 5.66 -1.19 -1.90
CA ASP A 31 6.85 -0.35 -1.82
C ASP A 31 8.08 -1.23 -2.04
N ARG A 32 9.11 -0.67 -2.65
CA ARG A 32 10.37 -1.39 -2.80
C ARG A 32 11.14 -1.49 -1.50
N GLN A 33 10.77 -0.71 -0.50
CA GLN A 33 11.33 -0.80 0.85
C GLN A 33 10.52 -1.75 1.70
N GLU A 34 11.10 -2.20 2.79
CA GLU A 34 10.44 -3.10 3.72
C GLU A 34 9.28 -2.43 4.44
N GLN A 35 8.40 -3.26 4.98
CA GLN A 35 7.24 -2.81 5.71
C GLN A 35 7.62 -1.94 6.92
N SER A 36 6.97 -0.80 7.05
CA SER A 36 7.14 0.08 8.20
C SER A 36 5.83 0.31 8.97
N ILE A 37 4.73 -0.29 8.51
CA ILE A 37 3.43 -0.21 9.17
C ILE A 37 3.13 -1.57 9.79
N ASP A 38 2.87 -1.59 11.08
CA ASP A 38 2.54 -2.81 11.81
C ASP A 38 1.08 -2.74 12.27
N ALA A 39 0.18 -3.31 11.47
CA ALA A 39 -1.23 -3.34 11.78
C ALA A 39 -1.87 -4.61 11.19
N PRO A 40 -2.84 -5.23 11.89
CA PRO A 40 -3.46 -6.47 11.40
C PRO A 40 -4.16 -6.33 10.06
N ALA A 41 -4.72 -5.16 9.76
CA ALA A 41 -5.44 -4.92 8.52
C ALA A 41 -4.52 -4.41 7.39
N TYR A 42 -3.21 -4.39 7.60
CA TYR A 42 -2.24 -3.96 6.60
C TYR A 42 -1.46 -5.15 6.05
N THR A 43 -1.41 -5.25 4.73
CA THR A 43 -0.61 -6.24 4.02
C THR A 43 0.42 -5.51 3.15
N HIS A 44 1.67 -5.95 3.17
CA HIS A 44 2.75 -5.29 2.46
C HIS A 44 3.37 -6.21 1.42
N PHE A 45 3.60 -5.67 0.23
CA PHE A 45 4.36 -6.33 -0.82
C PHE A 45 5.60 -5.51 -1.13
N VAL A 46 6.75 -6.11 -0.98
CA VAL A 46 8.03 -5.48 -1.35
C VAL A 46 8.21 -5.65 -2.85
N CYS A 47 8.00 -4.59 -3.58
CA CYS A 47 8.06 -4.62 -5.04
C CYS A 47 8.28 -3.21 -5.59
N ASP A 48 9.05 -3.11 -6.69
CA ASP A 48 9.17 -1.84 -7.41
C ASP A 48 7.98 -1.70 -8.35
N VAL A 49 7.21 -0.62 -8.20
CA VAL A 49 6.02 -0.39 -9.01
C VAL A 49 6.33 -0.26 -10.51
N ARG A 50 7.58 -0.01 -10.86
CA ARG A 50 8.01 0.04 -12.26
C ARG A 50 8.20 -1.34 -12.86
N ASP A 51 8.32 -2.37 -12.03
CA ASP A 51 8.48 -3.75 -12.46
C ASP A 51 7.11 -4.41 -12.55
N LYS A 52 6.43 -4.19 -13.66
CA LYS A 52 5.05 -4.64 -13.83
C LYS A 52 4.92 -6.17 -13.86
N GLU A 53 5.98 -6.88 -14.21
CA GLU A 53 5.96 -8.34 -14.25
C GLU A 53 5.90 -8.97 -12.86
N HIS A 54 6.40 -8.27 -11.86
CA HIS A 54 6.46 -8.77 -10.48
C HIS A 54 5.44 -8.11 -9.54
N LEU A 55 4.59 -7.22 -10.07
CA LEU A 55 3.51 -6.65 -9.26
C LEU A 55 2.50 -7.72 -8.89
N PRO A 56 2.07 -7.77 -7.62
CA PRO A 56 1.06 -8.75 -7.22
C PRO A 56 -0.29 -8.45 -7.87
N GLU A 57 -1.02 -9.52 -8.22
CA GLU A 57 -2.40 -9.37 -8.63
C GLU A 57 -3.27 -9.26 -7.39
N ILE A 58 -3.98 -8.18 -7.29
CA ILE A 58 -4.84 -7.91 -6.14
C ILE A 58 -6.25 -7.65 -6.65
N SER A 59 -7.18 -8.50 -6.22
CA SER A 59 -8.58 -8.38 -6.59
C SER A 59 -9.36 -7.59 -5.55
N ASP A 60 -10.54 -7.12 -5.93
CA ASP A 60 -11.49 -6.45 -5.04
C ASP A 60 -10.99 -5.14 -4.45
N VAL A 61 -10.04 -4.48 -5.11
CA VAL A 61 -9.57 -3.16 -4.70
C VAL A 61 -10.63 -2.12 -5.06
N GLU A 62 -11.06 -1.36 -4.06
CA GLU A 62 -12.07 -0.33 -4.25
C GLU A 62 -11.47 1.06 -4.43
N ILE A 63 -10.30 1.30 -3.83
CA ILE A 63 -9.58 2.57 -3.95
C ILE A 63 -8.12 2.28 -4.29
N LEU A 64 -7.63 2.94 -5.33
CA LEU A 64 -6.22 2.87 -5.71
C LEU A 64 -5.58 4.25 -5.53
N ILE A 65 -4.54 4.31 -4.72
CA ILE A 65 -3.76 5.54 -4.51
C ILE A 65 -2.35 5.31 -5.03
N ASN A 66 -2.03 5.96 -6.12
CA ASN A 66 -0.71 5.85 -6.75
C ASN A 66 0.19 6.98 -6.25
N ASN A 67 0.95 6.70 -5.20
CA ASN A 67 1.84 7.67 -4.56
C ASN A 67 3.32 7.44 -4.92
N ALA A 68 3.70 6.20 -5.21
CA ALA A 68 5.08 5.88 -5.57
C ALA A 68 5.42 6.42 -6.97
N GLY A 69 6.66 6.82 -7.15
CA GLY A 69 7.15 7.26 -8.47
C GLY A 69 6.90 8.72 -8.79
N THR A 70 6.45 9.48 -7.84
CA THR A 70 6.30 10.93 -8.00
C THR A 70 7.61 11.67 -7.78
#